data_d72b764d2c4150cf7dfc592bc118f170
#
_entry.id   d72b764d2c4150cf7dfc592bc118f170
#
_cell.length_a   1.000
_cell.length_b   1.000
_cell.length_c   1.000
_cell.angle_alpha   90.00
_cell.angle_beta   90.00
_cell.angle_gamma   90.00
#
_symmetry.space_group_name_H-M   'P 1'
#
loop_
_entity.id
_entity.type
_entity.pdbx_description
1 polymer ?
#
loop_
_entity_poly.entity_id
_entity_poly.type
_entity_poly.pdbx_seq_one_letter_code
_entity_poly.pdbx_strand_id
1 'polypeptide(L)' 'MLPPSCRIYLCPQPCDMRRGYDGLHAEVKRRCQEDPLSGHLFIFTGKTRNRLKILFWSDGGLCLFCKRLELSLIHI' A
#
# COMPACT_ATOMS: atom_id res chain seq x y z
N MET A 1 -7.34 12.76 -8.67
CA MET A 1 -6.37 13.63 -7.99
C MET A 1 -6.49 13.48 -6.49
N LEU A 2 -5.36 13.43 -5.80
CA LEU A 2 -5.35 13.30 -4.34
C LEU A 2 -5.66 14.65 -3.68
N PRO A 3 -6.45 14.66 -2.59
CA PRO A 3 -6.66 15.91 -1.85
C PRO A 3 -5.35 16.41 -1.26
N PRO A 4 -5.19 17.72 -1.05
CA PRO A 4 -3.97 18.29 -0.48
C PRO A 4 -3.63 17.74 0.90
N SER A 5 -4.62 17.29 1.66
CA SER A 5 -4.42 16.72 2.99
C SER A 5 -4.02 15.25 2.96
N CYS A 6 -4.05 14.62 1.78
CA CYS A 6 -3.70 13.21 1.67
C CYS A 6 -2.19 13.02 1.79
N ARG A 7 -1.78 12.12 2.67
CA ARG A 7 -0.38 11.75 2.84
C ARG A 7 -0.11 10.40 2.22
N ILE A 8 1.14 10.17 1.88
CA ILE A 8 1.59 8.91 1.34
C ILE A 8 2.56 8.30 2.33
N TYR A 9 2.23 7.10 2.81
CA TYR A 9 3.08 6.35 3.73
C TYR A 9 3.67 5.16 3.00
N LEU A 10 4.99 5.06 3.01
CA LEU A 10 5.68 3.91 2.45
C LEU A 10 6.06 2.97 3.58
N CYS A 11 5.59 1.73 3.51
CA CYS A 11 6.00 0.72 4.48
C CYS A 11 7.47 0.38 4.23
N PRO A 12 8.36 0.62 5.21
CA PRO A 12 9.80 0.51 4.97
C PRO A 12 10.30 -0.91 4.79
N GLN A 13 9.53 -1.90 5.26
CA GLN A 13 9.94 -3.30 5.18
C GLN A 13 9.09 -4.06 4.19
N PRO A 14 9.67 -5.04 3.51
CA PRO A 14 8.89 -5.88 2.60
C PRO A 14 7.75 -6.58 3.31
N CYS A 15 6.65 -6.72 2.60
CA CYS A 15 5.43 -7.31 3.11
C CYS A 15 5.09 -8.57 2.29
N ASP A 16 4.31 -9.47 2.88
CA ASP A 16 3.81 -10.63 2.17
C ASP A 16 2.76 -10.16 1.14
N MET A 17 3.11 -10.27 -0.13
CA MET A 17 2.25 -9.78 -1.21
C MET A 17 1.01 -10.64 -1.43
N ARG A 18 0.84 -11.73 -0.68
CA ARG A 18 -0.39 -12.52 -0.72
C ARG A 18 -1.48 -11.92 0.16
N ARG A 19 -1.14 -10.97 1.01
CA ARG A 19 -2.10 -10.32 1.89
C ARG A 19 -3.09 -9.46 1.10
N GLY A 20 -4.35 -9.55 1.48
CA GLY A 20 -5.40 -8.71 0.92
C GLY A 20 -5.79 -7.59 1.87
N TYR A 21 -7.04 -7.13 1.75
CA TYR A 21 -7.52 -5.97 2.51
C TYR A 21 -7.29 -6.10 4.01
N ASP A 22 -7.72 -7.20 4.61
CA ASP A 22 -7.66 -7.35 6.07
C ASP A 22 -6.22 -7.45 6.57
N GLY A 23 -5.39 -8.20 5.86
CA GLY A 23 -3.99 -8.36 6.23
C GLY A 23 -3.22 -7.05 6.15
N LEU A 24 -3.45 -6.27 5.09
CA LEU A 24 -2.78 -4.99 4.92
C LEU A 24 -3.34 -3.93 5.87
N HIS A 25 -4.64 -3.98 6.15
CA HIS A 25 -5.26 -3.13 7.15
C HIS A 25 -4.57 -3.30 8.52
N ALA A 26 -4.33 -4.56 8.90
CA ALA A 26 -3.64 -4.86 10.15
C ALA A 26 -2.19 -4.36 10.12
N GLU A 27 -1.52 -4.46 8.97
CA GLU A 27 -0.15 -3.97 8.82
C GLU A 27 -0.05 -2.46 8.98
N VAL A 28 -1.03 -1.70 8.47
CA VAL A 28 -1.04 -0.25 8.65
C VAL A 28 -1.12 0.11 10.13
N LYS A 29 -2.00 -0.55 10.86
CA LYS A 29 -2.14 -0.29 12.30
C LYS A 29 -0.88 -0.67 13.07
N ARG A 30 -0.31 -1.83 12.75
CA ARG A 30 0.81 -2.37 13.49
C ARG A 30 2.13 -1.67 13.17
N ARG A 31 2.41 -1.43 11.90
CA ARG A 31 3.72 -0.91 11.47
C ARG A 31 3.75 0.60 11.33
N CYS A 32 2.69 1.17 10.77
CA CYS A 32 2.64 2.61 10.56
C CYS A 32 2.03 3.35 11.73
N GLN A 33 1.31 2.63 12.60
CA GLN A 33 0.60 3.22 13.75
C GLN A 33 -0.35 4.32 13.28
N GLU A 34 -0.97 4.08 12.11
CA GLU A 34 -1.90 5.01 11.49
C GLU A 34 -3.26 4.36 11.31
N ASP A 35 -4.25 5.19 11.02
CA ASP A 35 -5.61 4.71 10.74
C ASP A 35 -5.74 4.40 9.26
N PRO A 36 -5.95 3.11 8.87
CA PRO A 36 -6.10 2.79 7.46
C PRO A 36 -7.34 3.38 6.82
N LEU A 37 -8.29 3.86 7.61
CA LEU A 37 -9.51 4.49 7.10
C LEU A 37 -9.37 6.02 7.00
N SER A 38 -8.17 6.54 7.14
CA SER A 38 -7.93 7.99 7.16
C SER A 38 -8.03 8.66 5.80
N GLY A 39 -8.00 7.87 4.72
CA GLY A 39 -7.94 8.42 3.36
C GLY A 39 -6.52 8.61 2.83
N HIS A 40 -5.52 8.37 3.65
CA HIS A 40 -4.13 8.41 3.20
C HIS A 40 -3.78 7.16 2.40
N LEU A 41 -2.74 7.26 1.57
CA LEU A 41 -2.26 6.12 0.80
C LEU A 41 -1.18 5.37 1.58
N PHE A 42 -1.31 4.05 1.63
CA PHE A 42 -0.34 3.19 2.28
C PHE A 42 0.25 2.25 1.24
N ILE A 43 1.56 2.38 1.00
CA ILE A 43 2.25 1.66 -0.07
C ILE A 43 3.06 0.51 0.52
N PHE A 44 2.84 -0.70 -0.01
CA PHE A 44 3.53 -1.91 0.41
C PHE A 44 4.29 -2.50 -0.77
N THR A 45 5.50 -2.98 -0.50
CA THR A 45 6.32 -3.65 -1.51
C THR A 45 6.66 -5.05 -1.06
N GLY A 46 6.86 -5.95 -2.02
CA GLY A 46 7.31 -7.31 -1.74
C GLY A 46 8.83 -7.42 -1.67
N LYS A 47 9.32 -8.59 -1.27
CA LYS A 47 10.77 -8.84 -1.16
C LYS A 47 11.51 -8.67 -2.47
N THR A 48 10.90 -9.06 -3.58
CA THR A 48 11.52 -8.95 -4.89
C THR A 48 11.44 -7.55 -5.48
N ARG A 49 10.66 -6.66 -4.84
CA ARG A 49 10.47 -5.27 -5.24
C ARG A 49 9.85 -5.10 -6.63
N ASN A 50 9.29 -6.16 -7.19
CA ASN A 50 8.58 -6.07 -8.47
C ASN A 50 7.07 -6.06 -8.29
N ARG A 51 6.59 -6.05 -7.06
CA ARG A 51 5.16 -5.98 -6.74
C ARG A 51 4.90 -4.84 -5.79
N LEU A 52 3.78 -4.17 -6.05
CA LEU A 52 3.36 -3.00 -5.29
C LEU A 52 1.89 -3.14 -4.95
N LYS A 53 1.53 -2.82 -3.73
CA LYS A 53 0.14 -2.71 -3.31
C LYS A 53 -0.07 -1.39 -2.61
N ILE A 54 -1.18 -0.72 -2.93
CA ILE A 54 -1.57 0.53 -2.30
C ILE A 54 -2.93 0.34 -1.67
N LEU A 55 -3.01 0.53 -0.35
CA LEU A 55 -4.24 0.44 0.41
C LEU A 55 -4.69 1.84 0.79
N PHE A 56 -5.98 2.13 0.58
CA PHE A 56 -6.53 3.43 0.93
C PHE A 56 -8.05 3.35 1.09
N TRP A 57 -8.59 4.28 1.86
CA TRP A 57 -10.03 4.41 2.07
C TRP A 57 -10.56 5.51 1.17
N SER A 58 -11.64 5.22 0.43
CA SER A 58 -12.25 6.20 -0.45
C SER A 58 -13.73 5.87 -0.62
N ASP A 59 -14.56 6.89 -0.56
CA ASP A 59 -16.00 6.77 -0.84
C ASP A 59 -16.70 5.64 -0.10
N GLY A 60 -16.42 5.53 1.21
CA GLY A 60 -17.08 4.54 2.06
C GLY A 60 -16.58 3.13 1.89
N GLY A 61 -15.45 2.93 1.26
CA GLY A 61 -14.87 1.61 1.06
C GLY A 61 -13.37 1.58 1.12
N LEU A 62 -12.84 0.42 1.47
CA LEU A 62 -11.40 0.18 1.44
C LEU A 62 -11.00 -0.27 0.05
N CYS A 63 -10.04 0.42 -0.54
CA CYS A 63 -9.58 0.17 -1.90
C CYS A 63 -8.18 -0.40 -1.88
N LEU A 64 -7.92 -1.32 -2.80
CA LEU A 64 -6.60 -1.94 -2.93
C LEU A 64 -6.19 -1.92 -4.39
N PHE A 65 -5.11 -1.22 -4.67
CA PHE A 65 -4.49 -1.20 -6.00
C PHE A 65 -3.28 -2.12 -5.98
N CYS A 66 -3.20 -3.05 -6.94
CA CYS A 66 -2.10 -4.00 -7.04
C CYS A 66 -1.41 -3.82 -8.38
N LYS A 67 -0.08 -3.78 -8.36
CA LYS A 67 0.69 -3.68 -9.60
C LYS A 67 1.89 -4.63 -9.53
N ARG A 68 2.13 -5.32 -10.62
CA ARG A 68 3.30 -6.14 -10.81
C ARG A 68 4.15 -5.50 -11.90
N LEU A 69 5.40 -5.18 -11.57
CA LEU A 69 6.32 -4.58 -12.52
C LEU A 69 7.04 -5.68 -13.29
N GLU A 70 7.17 -5.50 -14.60
CA GLU A 70 7.95 -6.41 -15.41
C GLU A 70 9.43 -6.06 -15.24
N LEU A 71 10.21 -7.01 -14.73
CA LEU A 71 11.62 -6.77 -14.41
C LEU A 71 12.44 -6.38 -15.64
N SER A 72 12.06 -6.88 -16.82
CA SER A 72 12.74 -6.53 -18.05
C SER A 72 12.62 -5.06 -18.43
N LEU A 73 11.67 -4.35 -17.83
CA LEU A 73 11.43 -2.93 -18.07
C LEU A 73 12.04 -2.04 -17.01
N ILE A 74 12.65 -2.62 -15.98
CA ILE A 74 13.25 -1.86 -14.89
C ILE A 74 14.74 -1.75 -15.13
N HIS A 75 15.15 -0.57 -15.54
CA HIS A 75 16.55 -0.24 -15.77
C HIS A 75 17.04 0.66 -14.64
N ILE A 76 17.39 0.02 -13.56
CA ILE A 76 17.87 0.75 -12.39
C ILE A 76 19.35 0.51 -12.20
#